data_1fb71758fcf247acca53fe9d3847d731
#
_entry.id   1fb71758fcf247acca53fe9d3847d731
#
_cell.length_a   1.000
_cell.length_b   1.000
_cell.length_c   1.000
_cell.angle_alpha   90.00
_cell.angle_beta   90.00
_cell.angle_gamma   90.00
#
_symmetry.space_group_name_H-M   'P 1'
#
loop_
_entity.id
_entity.type
_entity.pdbx_description
1 polymer ?
#
loop_
_entity_poly.entity_id
_entity_poly.type
_entity_poly.pdbx_seq_one_letter_code
_entity_poly.pdbx_strand_id
1 'polypeptide(L)'
;ITPTQGACVFLAFIGCLFVVKPGFQNAALVPALIGVCGGLGAGVAYTMVRVLGTHGVKGPIIVFYFSVFSCLFVLPYLIFDYTPMTGLFAAGGQFTITAAYTYAPAGKISIFDYSQIIFATLLGFFLFGEIPDTYSFVGYGLIIFASLGMFIYNMKAAKKS
;
A
#
# COMPACT_ATOMS: atom_id res chain seq x y z
N ILE A 1 -17.67 -3.90 -8.47
CA ILE A 1 -16.41 -3.86 -9.26
C ILE A 1 -16.79 -4.14 -10.70
N THR A 2 -16.50 -3.19 -11.57
CA THR A 2 -16.74 -3.38 -13.01
C THR A 2 -15.61 -4.24 -13.61
N PRO A 3 -15.86 -4.94 -14.73
CA PRO A 3 -14.84 -5.78 -15.37
C PRO A 3 -13.56 -5.01 -15.72
N THR A 4 -13.68 -3.73 -16.08
CA THR A 4 -12.53 -2.85 -16.33
C THR A 4 -11.69 -2.59 -15.09
N GLN A 5 -12.34 -2.37 -13.94
CA GLN A 5 -11.64 -2.21 -12.66
C GLN A 5 -10.93 -3.50 -12.26
N GLY A 6 -11.60 -4.65 -12.42
CA GLY A 6 -11.00 -5.96 -12.18
C GLY A 6 -9.76 -6.21 -13.04
N ALA A 7 -9.81 -5.87 -14.33
CA ALA A 7 -8.67 -6.00 -15.24
C ALA A 7 -7.49 -5.11 -14.83
N CYS A 8 -7.73 -3.86 -14.41
CA CYS A 8 -6.67 -2.98 -13.91
C CYS A 8 -6.02 -3.52 -12.63
N VAL A 9 -6.81 -4.04 -11.67
CA VAL A 9 -6.29 -4.65 -10.45
C VAL A 9 -5.44 -5.88 -10.77
N PHE A 10 -5.91 -6.73 -11.67
CA PHE A 10 -5.16 -7.91 -12.09
C PHE A 10 -3.84 -7.56 -12.79
N LEU A 11 -3.86 -6.54 -13.65
CA LEU A 11 -2.65 -6.05 -14.32
C LEU A 11 -1.64 -5.46 -13.32
N ALA A 12 -2.10 -4.70 -12.33
CA ALA A 12 -1.25 -4.19 -11.25
C ALA A 12 -0.64 -5.33 -10.43
N PHE A 13 -1.42 -6.39 -10.15
CA PHE A 13 -0.93 -7.57 -9.45
C PHE A 13 0.18 -8.29 -10.23
N ILE A 14 0.01 -8.45 -11.55
CA ILE A 14 1.07 -9.00 -12.42
C ILE A 14 2.32 -8.11 -12.34
N GLY A 15 2.16 -6.79 -12.40
CA GLY A 15 3.28 -5.85 -12.24
C GLY A 15 4.02 -6.03 -10.90
N CYS A 16 3.28 -6.22 -9.80
CA CYS A 16 3.88 -6.53 -8.49
C CYS A 16 4.68 -7.84 -8.52
N LEU A 17 4.21 -8.87 -9.20
CA LEU A 17 4.95 -10.13 -9.35
C LEU A 17 6.28 -9.94 -10.09
N PHE A 18 6.32 -9.07 -11.10
CA PHE A 18 7.57 -8.73 -11.80
C PHE A 18 8.56 -7.98 -10.92
N VAL A 19 8.08 -7.13 -10.02
CA VAL A 19 8.92 -6.40 -9.06
C VAL A 19 9.44 -7.32 -7.95
N VAL A 20 8.55 -8.10 -7.35
CA VAL A 20 8.86 -8.98 -6.21
C VAL A 20 9.64 -10.22 -6.63
N LYS A 21 9.44 -10.69 -7.88
CA LYS A 21 10.10 -11.89 -8.44
C LYS A 21 10.03 -13.10 -7.50
N PRO A 22 8.83 -13.56 -7.14
CA PRO A 22 8.68 -14.71 -6.24
C PRO A 22 9.11 -15.97 -7.00
N GLY A 23 10.35 -16.32 -6.94
CA GLY A 23 10.72 -17.59 -7.48
C GLY A 23 12.11 -17.66 -8.06
N PHE A 24 12.61 -18.83 -8.13
CA PHE A 24 13.79 -19.40 -8.77
C PHE A 24 15.11 -19.29 -8.00
N GLN A 25 15.23 -18.43 -6.98
CA GLN A 25 16.32 -18.57 -6.00
C GLN A 25 15.71 -18.49 -4.59
N ASN A 26 15.70 -19.59 -3.91
CA ASN A 26 14.89 -19.97 -2.74
C ASN A 26 14.90 -19.04 -1.51
N ALA A 27 15.71 -18.00 -1.45
CA ALA A 27 15.85 -17.14 -0.28
C ALA A 27 14.75 -16.06 -0.14
N ALA A 28 14.05 -15.71 -1.22
CA ALA A 28 13.12 -14.58 -1.24
C ALA A 28 11.63 -14.97 -1.21
N LEU A 29 11.26 -16.25 -1.31
CA LEU A 29 9.86 -16.67 -1.43
C LEU A 29 9.07 -16.37 -0.14
N VAL A 30 9.61 -16.69 1.03
CA VAL A 30 8.92 -16.49 2.31
C VAL A 30 8.71 -15.00 2.60
N PRO A 31 9.74 -14.12 2.52
CA PRO A 31 9.54 -12.68 2.63
C PRO A 31 8.52 -12.11 1.61
N ALA A 32 8.54 -12.61 0.37
CA ALA A 32 7.61 -12.18 -0.66
C ALA A 32 6.16 -12.54 -0.33
N LEU A 33 5.91 -13.76 0.15
CA LEU A 33 4.57 -14.20 0.59
C LEU A 33 4.08 -13.39 1.80
N ILE A 34 4.95 -13.10 2.76
CA ILE A 34 4.64 -12.24 3.91
C ILE A 34 4.24 -10.85 3.41
N GLY A 35 4.99 -10.29 2.45
CA GLY A 35 4.68 -8.99 1.85
C GLY A 35 3.32 -8.97 1.15
N VAL A 36 2.98 -10.01 0.38
CA VAL A 36 1.66 -10.14 -0.27
C VAL A 36 0.54 -10.23 0.77
N CYS A 37 0.71 -11.05 1.81
CA CYS A 37 -0.27 -11.15 2.91
C CYS A 37 -0.43 -9.81 3.64
N GLY A 38 0.68 -9.11 3.89
CA GLY A 38 0.67 -7.76 4.47
C GLY A 38 -0.10 -6.75 3.60
N GLY A 39 0.12 -6.77 2.28
CA GLY A 39 -0.59 -5.93 1.32
C GLY A 39 -2.10 -6.21 1.28
N LEU A 40 -2.50 -7.47 1.30
CA LEU A 40 -3.92 -7.86 1.39
C LEU A 40 -4.54 -7.37 2.70
N GLY A 41 -3.86 -7.57 3.83
CA GLY A 41 -4.29 -7.07 5.13
C GLY A 41 -4.46 -5.55 5.16
N ALA A 42 -3.50 -4.81 4.60
CA ALA A 42 -3.58 -3.36 4.48
C ALA A 42 -4.77 -2.92 3.62
N GLY A 43 -5.04 -3.59 2.50
CA GLY A 43 -6.18 -3.30 1.63
C GLY A 43 -7.53 -3.45 2.37
N VAL A 44 -7.67 -4.52 3.15
CA VAL A 44 -8.85 -4.72 4.01
C VAL A 44 -8.95 -3.61 5.07
N ALA A 45 -7.84 -3.30 5.75
CA ALA A 45 -7.80 -2.27 6.78
C ALA A 45 -8.21 -0.89 6.24
N TYR A 46 -7.67 -0.46 5.10
CA TYR A 46 -8.02 0.82 4.48
C TYR A 46 -9.47 0.88 4.01
N THR A 47 -10.02 -0.25 3.55
CA THR A 47 -11.45 -0.35 3.23
C THR A 47 -12.30 -0.13 4.47
N MET A 48 -11.93 -0.74 5.61
CA MET A 48 -12.62 -0.54 6.90
C MET A 48 -12.49 0.90 7.42
N VAL A 49 -11.31 1.51 7.29
CA VAL A 49 -11.11 2.94 7.60
C VAL A 49 -12.11 3.80 6.81
N ARG A 50 -12.28 3.51 5.53
CA ARG A 50 -13.24 4.24 4.70
C ARG A 50 -14.67 4.04 5.15
N VAL A 51 -15.07 2.81 5.45
CA VAL A 51 -16.42 2.49 5.98
C VAL A 51 -16.67 3.24 7.28
N LEU A 52 -15.75 3.19 8.23
CA LEU A 52 -15.86 3.92 9.51
C LEU A 52 -15.95 5.44 9.29
N GLY A 53 -15.17 5.99 8.38
CA GLY A 53 -15.23 7.41 8.01
C GLY A 53 -16.61 7.81 7.45
N THR A 54 -17.24 6.97 6.62
CA THR A 54 -18.61 7.23 6.11
C THR A 54 -19.67 7.13 7.19
N HIS A 55 -19.43 6.40 8.27
CA HIS A 55 -20.30 6.36 9.45
C HIS A 55 -20.02 7.49 10.47
N GLY A 56 -19.20 8.46 10.12
CA GLY A 56 -18.93 9.64 10.94
C GLY A 56 -17.90 9.42 12.05
N VAL A 57 -17.20 8.29 12.07
CA VAL A 57 -16.11 8.05 13.04
C VAL A 57 -14.93 8.96 12.71
N LYS A 58 -14.46 9.73 13.67
CA LYS A 58 -13.34 10.66 13.50
C LYS A 58 -12.02 9.91 13.30
N GLY A 59 -11.20 10.35 12.33
CA GLY A 59 -9.90 9.74 12.01
C GLY A 59 -9.00 9.46 13.22
N PRO A 60 -8.82 10.38 14.19
CA PRO A 60 -8.01 10.12 15.39
C PRO A 60 -8.48 8.92 16.23
N ILE A 61 -9.80 8.67 16.30
CA ILE A 61 -10.35 7.52 17.01
C ILE A 61 -9.95 6.22 16.30
N ILE A 62 -10.03 6.19 14.97
CA ILE A 62 -9.63 5.04 14.15
C ILE A 62 -8.14 4.74 14.37
N VAL A 63 -7.29 5.77 14.33
CA VAL A 63 -5.84 5.62 14.55
C VAL A 63 -5.57 5.12 15.97
N PHE A 64 -6.27 5.64 16.98
CA PHE A 64 -6.08 5.22 18.37
C PHE A 64 -6.32 3.71 18.53
N TYR A 65 -7.48 3.21 18.09
CA TYR A 65 -7.78 1.78 18.19
C TYR A 65 -6.83 0.93 17.36
N PHE A 66 -6.52 1.34 16.13
CA PHE A 66 -5.56 0.65 15.29
C PHE A 66 -4.19 0.55 15.97
N SER A 67 -3.71 1.66 16.57
CA SER A 67 -2.42 1.69 17.26
C SER A 67 -2.42 0.82 18.51
N VAL A 68 -3.49 0.84 19.30
CA VAL A 68 -3.60 0.00 20.51
C VAL A 68 -3.51 -1.49 20.15
N PHE A 69 -4.30 -1.93 19.16
CA PHE A 69 -4.25 -3.33 18.73
C PHE A 69 -2.89 -3.69 18.13
N SER A 70 -2.32 -2.84 17.29
CA SER A 70 -0.99 -3.06 16.71
C SER A 70 0.08 -3.15 17.80
N CYS A 71 0.05 -2.27 18.80
CA CYS A 71 0.97 -2.33 19.94
C CYS A 71 0.86 -3.62 20.72
N LEU A 72 -0.37 -4.09 21.00
CA LEU A 72 -0.57 -5.35 21.73
C LEU A 72 0.02 -6.54 20.99
N PHE A 73 -0.11 -6.59 19.65
CA PHE A 73 0.45 -7.68 18.84
C PHE A 73 1.97 -7.60 18.68
N VAL A 74 2.53 -6.39 18.61
CA VAL A 74 3.96 -6.19 18.37
C VAL A 74 4.75 -6.07 19.69
N LEU A 75 4.08 -5.86 20.82
CA LEU A 75 4.71 -5.69 22.13
C LEU A 75 5.76 -6.77 22.47
N PRO A 76 5.50 -8.08 22.26
CA PRO A 76 6.49 -9.10 22.55
C PRO A 76 7.78 -8.95 21.75
N TYR A 77 7.67 -8.52 20.49
CA TYR A 77 8.83 -8.27 19.62
C TYR A 77 9.57 -6.98 20.00
N LEU A 78 8.82 -5.94 20.34
CA LEU A 78 9.36 -4.61 20.68
C LEU A 78 10.26 -4.62 21.91
N ILE A 79 10.04 -5.57 22.83
CA ILE A 79 10.88 -5.72 24.04
C ILE A 79 12.30 -6.13 23.65
N PHE A 80 12.47 -6.85 22.54
CA PHE A 80 13.77 -7.36 22.11
C PHE A 80 14.48 -6.46 21.09
N ASP A 81 13.74 -5.67 20.32
CA ASP A 81 14.30 -4.81 19.26
C ASP A 81 13.54 -3.48 19.16
N TYR A 82 13.98 -2.50 19.96
CA TYR A 82 13.32 -1.19 20.05
C TYR A 82 14.08 -0.09 19.30
N THR A 83 13.46 0.42 18.23
CA THR A 83 13.97 1.55 17.43
C THR A 83 12.99 2.74 17.47
N PRO A 84 13.18 3.72 18.37
CA PRO A 84 12.21 4.80 18.61
C PRO A 84 11.98 5.70 17.39
N MET A 85 13.00 5.96 16.58
CA MET A 85 12.88 6.78 15.37
C MET A 85 11.94 6.17 14.34
N THR A 86 11.99 4.86 14.14
CA THR A 86 11.09 4.13 13.25
C THR A 86 9.64 4.28 13.68
N GLY A 87 9.38 4.24 14.99
CA GLY A 87 8.04 4.44 15.56
C GLY A 87 7.47 5.84 15.28
N LEU A 88 8.29 6.88 15.36
CA LEU A 88 7.85 8.26 15.09
C LEU A 88 7.44 8.44 13.62
N PHE A 89 8.25 7.97 12.67
CA PHE A 89 7.93 8.04 11.26
C PHE A 89 6.71 7.19 10.89
N ALA A 90 6.59 5.98 11.47
CA ALA A 90 5.44 5.12 11.27
C ALA A 90 4.14 5.76 11.79
N ALA A 91 4.17 6.41 12.96
CA ALA A 91 3.03 7.13 13.51
C ALA A 91 2.61 8.29 12.58
N GLY A 92 3.55 9.12 12.13
CA GLY A 92 3.28 10.20 11.18
C GLY A 92 2.64 9.69 9.88
N GLY A 93 3.18 8.63 9.29
CA GLY A 93 2.62 7.98 8.11
C GLY A 93 1.21 7.44 8.36
N GLN A 94 0.98 6.79 9.49
CA GLN A 94 -0.32 6.22 9.85
C GLN A 94 -1.41 7.30 10.01
N PHE A 95 -1.10 8.42 10.66
CA PHE A 95 -2.04 9.54 10.76
C PHE A 95 -2.38 10.12 9.41
N THR A 96 -1.38 10.32 8.56
CA THR A 96 -1.54 10.91 7.23
C THR A 96 -2.40 10.01 6.32
N ILE A 97 -2.10 8.70 6.26
CA ILE A 97 -2.84 7.77 5.42
C ILE A 97 -4.27 7.57 5.91
N THR A 98 -4.48 7.48 7.23
CA THR A 98 -5.82 7.37 7.81
C THR A 98 -6.66 8.61 7.51
N ALA A 99 -6.10 9.81 7.63
CA ALA A 99 -6.75 11.05 7.26
C ALA A 99 -7.16 11.03 5.78
N ALA A 100 -6.25 10.64 4.88
CA ALA A 100 -6.54 10.55 3.45
C ALA A 100 -7.75 9.65 3.17
N TYR A 101 -7.76 8.42 3.69
CA TYR A 101 -8.86 7.47 3.48
C TYR A 101 -10.16 7.84 4.19
N THR A 102 -10.11 8.63 5.26
CA THR A 102 -11.31 9.17 5.93
C THR A 102 -12.00 10.21 5.05
N TYR A 103 -11.23 11.11 4.43
CA TYR A 103 -11.79 12.25 3.70
C TYR A 103 -12.06 11.97 2.22
N ALA A 104 -11.41 10.99 1.61
CA ALA A 104 -11.58 10.72 0.18
C ALA A 104 -11.78 9.23 -0.12
N PRO A 105 -12.52 8.90 -1.19
CA PRO A 105 -12.73 7.51 -1.60
C PRO A 105 -11.41 6.89 -2.08
N ALA A 106 -11.23 5.60 -1.78
CA ALA A 106 -10.03 4.83 -2.10
C ALA A 106 -9.59 4.94 -3.57
N GLY A 107 -10.55 4.98 -4.51
CA GLY A 107 -10.24 5.14 -5.93
C GLY A 107 -9.61 6.47 -6.32
N LYS A 108 -9.71 7.52 -5.48
CA LYS A 108 -9.01 8.78 -5.68
C LYS A 108 -7.63 8.79 -5.02
N ILE A 109 -7.49 8.07 -3.92
CA ILE A 109 -6.24 8.03 -3.13
C ILE A 109 -5.25 7.07 -3.74
N SER A 110 -5.71 5.92 -4.25
CA SER A 110 -4.86 4.85 -4.77
C SER A 110 -3.82 5.29 -5.80
N ILE A 111 -4.10 6.35 -6.57
CA ILE A 111 -3.11 6.88 -7.51
C ILE A 111 -1.88 7.46 -6.78
N PHE A 112 -2.10 8.06 -5.61
CA PHE A 112 -1.01 8.59 -4.79
C PHE A 112 -0.27 7.46 -4.06
N ASP A 113 -0.96 6.37 -3.70
CA ASP A 113 -0.33 5.18 -3.11
C ASP A 113 0.70 4.56 -4.07
N TYR A 114 0.47 4.64 -5.38
CA TYR A 114 1.46 4.14 -6.36
C TYR A 114 2.74 4.99 -6.42
N SER A 115 2.72 6.25 -5.98
CA SER A 115 3.93 7.07 -5.86
C SER A 115 4.93 6.47 -4.86
N GLN A 116 4.44 5.70 -3.89
CA GLN A 116 5.25 4.95 -2.93
C GLN A 116 6.28 4.04 -3.60
N ILE A 117 5.96 3.45 -4.76
CA ILE A 117 6.87 2.59 -5.52
C ILE A 117 8.07 3.41 -6.03
N ILE A 118 7.81 4.63 -6.52
CA ILE A 118 8.85 5.54 -6.99
C ILE A 118 9.76 5.94 -5.83
N PHE A 119 9.17 6.36 -4.71
CA PHE A 119 9.95 6.73 -3.52
C PHE A 119 10.72 5.55 -2.94
N ALA A 120 10.12 4.36 -2.86
CA ALA A 120 10.80 3.16 -2.39
C ALA A 120 11.99 2.80 -3.28
N THR A 121 11.84 2.89 -4.60
CA THR A 121 12.93 2.64 -5.55
C THR A 121 14.06 3.67 -5.41
N LEU A 122 13.74 4.96 -5.30
CA LEU A 122 14.73 6.01 -5.10
C LEU A 122 15.48 5.83 -3.77
N LEU A 123 14.76 5.58 -2.69
CA LEU A 123 15.37 5.35 -1.37
C LEU A 123 16.21 4.07 -1.37
N GLY A 124 15.74 2.99 -1.99
CA GLY A 124 16.50 1.75 -2.16
C GLY A 124 17.83 1.99 -2.88
N PHE A 125 17.78 2.77 -3.95
CA PHE A 125 19.00 3.15 -4.69
C PHE A 125 19.93 4.02 -3.87
N PHE A 126 19.45 5.10 -3.24
CA PHE A 126 20.29 6.04 -2.52
C PHE A 126 20.82 5.53 -1.17
N LEU A 127 20.00 4.77 -0.44
CA LEU A 127 20.37 4.31 0.91
C LEU A 127 21.03 2.94 0.92
N PHE A 128 20.64 2.05 0.00
CA PHE A 128 21.10 0.66 0.00
C PHE A 128 21.91 0.29 -1.24
N GLY A 129 22.01 1.18 -2.22
CA GLY A 129 22.71 0.91 -3.49
C GLY A 129 21.99 -0.13 -4.36
N GLU A 130 20.71 -0.37 -4.13
CA GLU A 130 19.91 -1.33 -4.88
C GLU A 130 19.59 -0.79 -6.28
N ILE A 131 20.09 -1.45 -7.31
CA ILE A 131 19.81 -1.09 -8.70
C ILE A 131 18.66 -1.97 -9.21
N PRO A 132 17.51 -1.36 -9.57
CA PRO A 132 16.41 -2.11 -10.15
C PRO A 132 16.85 -2.76 -11.47
N ASP A 133 16.54 -4.01 -11.66
CA ASP A 133 16.83 -4.70 -12.91
C ASP A 133 15.71 -4.44 -13.95
N THR A 134 15.95 -4.93 -15.18
CA THR A 134 15.02 -4.75 -16.30
C THR A 134 13.59 -5.27 -16.00
N TYR A 135 13.47 -6.37 -15.26
CA TYR A 135 12.16 -6.92 -14.89
C TYR A 135 11.41 -6.02 -13.92
N SER A 136 12.11 -5.40 -12.99
CA SER A 136 11.53 -4.42 -12.06
C SER A 136 11.00 -3.20 -12.80
N PHE A 137 11.72 -2.69 -13.82
CA PHE A 137 11.23 -1.59 -14.66
C PHE A 137 9.97 -1.97 -15.44
N VAL A 138 9.88 -3.19 -15.98
CA VAL A 138 8.66 -3.68 -16.62
C VAL A 138 7.50 -3.73 -15.61
N GLY A 139 7.75 -4.23 -14.39
CA GLY A 139 6.77 -4.26 -13.30
C GLY A 139 6.27 -2.86 -12.94
N TYR A 140 7.17 -1.89 -12.78
CA TYR A 140 6.79 -0.49 -12.53
C TYR A 140 5.94 0.09 -13.64
N GLY A 141 6.30 -0.17 -14.91
CA GLY A 141 5.50 0.26 -16.06
C GLY A 141 4.08 -0.30 -16.05
N LEU A 142 3.93 -1.60 -15.77
CA LEU A 142 2.62 -2.24 -15.66
C LEU A 142 1.77 -1.66 -14.52
N ILE A 143 2.36 -1.43 -13.35
CA ILE A 143 1.66 -0.86 -12.20
C ILE A 143 1.20 0.57 -12.51
N ILE A 144 2.07 1.42 -13.05
CA ILE A 144 1.74 2.80 -13.41
C ILE A 144 0.63 2.81 -14.48
N PHE A 145 0.73 1.98 -15.51
CA PHE A 145 -0.28 1.91 -16.56
C PHE A 145 -1.65 1.46 -16.02
N ALA A 146 -1.68 0.43 -15.18
CA ALA A 146 -2.89 -0.05 -14.52
C ALA A 146 -3.53 1.03 -13.63
N SER A 147 -2.70 1.78 -12.89
CA SER A 147 -3.11 2.87 -12.01
C SER A 147 -3.73 4.03 -12.76
N LEU A 148 -3.08 4.46 -13.84
CA LEU A 148 -3.60 5.51 -14.71
C LEU A 148 -4.90 5.09 -15.38
N GLY A 149 -4.99 3.83 -15.83
CA GLY A 149 -6.21 3.26 -16.39
C GLY A 149 -7.38 3.30 -15.40
N MET A 150 -7.13 2.89 -14.16
CA MET A 150 -8.12 2.94 -13.08
C MET A 150 -8.55 4.38 -12.77
N PHE A 151 -7.60 5.30 -12.70
CA PHE A 151 -7.88 6.71 -12.44
C PHE A 151 -8.75 7.34 -13.52
N ILE A 152 -8.38 7.16 -14.81
CA ILE A 152 -9.15 7.69 -15.93
C ILE A 152 -10.56 7.10 -15.96
N TYR A 153 -10.69 5.81 -15.68
CA TYR A 153 -11.99 5.15 -15.59
C TYR A 153 -12.84 5.75 -14.48
N ASN A 154 -12.30 5.91 -13.28
CA ASN A 154 -13.01 6.47 -12.13
C ASN A 154 -13.40 7.93 -12.35
N MET A 155 -12.54 8.73 -13.00
CA MET A 155 -12.88 10.11 -13.37
C MET A 155 -14.04 10.18 -14.38
N LYS A 156 -14.04 9.30 -15.38
CA LYS A 156 -15.14 9.23 -16.35
C LYS A 156 -16.44 8.77 -15.71
N ALA A 157 -16.39 7.82 -14.79
CA ALA A 157 -17.56 7.36 -14.05
C ALA A 157 -18.14 8.47 -13.14
N ALA A 158 -17.29 9.24 -12.45
CA ALA A 158 -17.70 10.36 -11.61
C ALA A 158 -18.32 11.53 -12.40
N LYS A 159 -17.99 11.67 -13.69
CA LYS A 159 -18.55 12.73 -14.57
C LYS A 159 -19.91 12.36 -15.14
N LYS A 160 -20.31 11.06 -15.06
CA LYS A 160 -21.60 10.55 -15.53
C LYS A 160 -22.66 10.44 -14.44
N SER A 161 -22.29 10.58 -13.19
CA SER A 161 -23.15 10.65 -12.00
C SER A 161 -23.44 12.08 -11.61
#